data_8336cb9279abc7b005a1fc569bbf2c1f
#
_entry.id   8336cb9279abc7b005a1fc569bbf2c1f
#
_cell.length_a   1.000
_cell.length_b   1.000
_cell.length_c   1.000
_cell.angle_alpha   90.00
_cell.angle_beta   90.00
_cell.angle_gamma   90.00
#
_symmetry.space_group_name_H-M   'P 1'
#
loop_
_entity.id
_entity.type
_entity.pdbx_description
1 polymer ?
#
loop_
_entity_poly.entity_id
_entity_poly.type
_entity_poly.pdbx_seq_one_letter_code
_entity_poly.pdbx_strand_id
1 'polypeptide(L)'
;LWMLTGTPAAQSPLDAYGLAKLVNPMAVPRFFGSFRDMVMYKVSTFKWVPKDTAKETVFKALQPAIRFTKKDCLDLPDMVYVKREVELTRQQKKYYKQLRDRMVMQAAGEEITAVNAAVNMNKLLQISSGAVYTDGGDALEFDIKHRYKVLREVIDESSQKVLIFVPFKHTINILS
;
A
#
# COMPACT_ATOMS: atom_id res chain seq x y z
N LEU A 1 8.23 16.50 -26.14
CA LEU A 1 8.05 15.32 -25.28
C LEU A 1 6.72 15.46 -24.53
N TRP A 2 5.86 14.43 -24.65
CA TRP A 2 4.59 14.34 -23.91
C TRP A 2 4.73 13.26 -22.86
N MET A 3 4.32 13.55 -21.62
CA MET A 3 4.36 12.61 -20.51
C MET A 3 2.99 12.54 -19.84
N LEU A 4 2.46 11.34 -19.75
CA LEU A 4 1.15 11.06 -19.13
C LEU A 4 1.36 10.29 -17.83
N THR A 5 0.77 10.77 -16.75
CA THR A 5 0.78 10.09 -15.44
C THR A 5 -0.45 10.45 -14.64
N GLY A 6 -0.98 9.49 -13.89
CA GLY A 6 -2.08 9.73 -12.94
C GLY A 6 -1.61 10.36 -11.62
N THR A 7 -0.34 10.16 -11.25
CA THR A 7 0.22 10.59 -9.95
C THR A 7 1.68 10.96 -10.10
N PRO A 8 2.02 12.21 -10.39
CA PRO A 8 3.41 12.65 -10.62
C PRO A 8 4.29 12.60 -9.35
N ALA A 9 3.69 12.59 -8.17
CA ALA A 9 4.35 12.48 -6.87
C ALA A 9 3.54 11.52 -5.98
N ALA A 10 3.65 10.22 -6.26
CA ALA A 10 2.78 9.18 -5.69
C ALA A 10 3.05 8.93 -4.20
N GLN A 11 4.30 8.85 -3.79
CA GLN A 11 4.70 8.53 -2.42
C GLN A 11 5.42 9.70 -1.74
N SER A 12 6.16 10.48 -2.51
CA SER A 12 7.00 11.55 -2.00
C SER A 12 7.08 12.70 -3.01
N PRO A 13 7.27 13.95 -2.56
CA PRO A 13 7.61 15.07 -3.45
C PRO A 13 8.83 14.79 -4.35
N LEU A 14 9.72 13.88 -3.92
CA LEU A 14 10.92 13.50 -4.66
C LEU A 14 10.63 12.74 -5.95
N ASP A 15 9.50 12.04 -6.03
CA ASP A 15 9.11 11.24 -7.21
C ASP A 15 8.93 12.13 -8.45
N ALA A 16 8.58 13.39 -8.23
CA ALA A 16 8.41 14.38 -9.29
C ALA A 16 9.72 14.81 -9.98
N TYR A 17 10.89 14.56 -9.37
CA TYR A 17 12.16 15.08 -9.89
C TYR A 17 12.46 14.60 -11.31
N GLY A 18 12.32 13.30 -11.57
CA GLY A 18 12.58 12.73 -12.88
C GLY A 18 11.67 13.30 -13.97
N LEU A 19 10.38 13.44 -13.66
CA LEU A 19 9.40 14.04 -14.55
C LEU A 19 9.72 15.52 -14.81
N ALA A 20 9.93 16.29 -13.76
CA ALA A 20 10.25 17.72 -13.85
C ALA A 20 11.54 17.96 -14.63
N LYS A 21 12.55 17.10 -14.44
CA LYS A 21 13.81 17.15 -15.18
C LYS A 21 13.66 16.99 -16.69
N LEU A 22 12.68 16.18 -17.10
CA LEU A 22 12.41 15.93 -18.52
C LEU A 22 11.47 16.98 -19.12
N VAL A 23 10.50 17.45 -18.37
CA VAL A 23 9.49 18.43 -18.85
C VAL A 23 10.02 19.86 -18.78
N ASN A 24 10.64 20.22 -17.67
CA ASN A 24 11.14 21.56 -17.41
C ASN A 24 12.50 21.53 -16.68
N PRO A 25 13.58 21.17 -17.42
CA PRO A 25 14.90 20.99 -16.81
C PRO A 25 15.47 22.26 -16.13
N MET A 26 14.96 23.44 -16.51
CA MET A 26 15.39 24.72 -15.92
C MET A 26 14.70 25.01 -14.59
N ALA A 27 13.57 24.38 -14.29
CA ALA A 27 12.82 24.58 -13.05
C ALA A 27 13.33 23.71 -11.89
N VAL A 28 14.27 22.81 -12.13
CA VAL A 28 14.81 21.90 -11.12
C VAL A 28 16.33 21.94 -11.10
N PRO A 29 16.96 21.77 -9.94
CA PRO A 29 18.41 21.67 -9.84
C PRO A 29 18.97 20.54 -10.68
N ARG A 30 20.24 20.68 -11.06
CA ARG A 30 20.96 19.64 -11.82
C ARG A 30 21.04 18.32 -11.08
N PHE A 31 21.23 18.36 -9.75
CA PHE A 31 21.43 17.20 -8.91
C PHE A 31 20.19 16.90 -8.05
N PHE A 32 19.87 15.63 -7.94
CA PHE A 32 18.75 15.12 -7.13
C PHE A 32 18.85 15.57 -5.66
N GLY A 33 20.06 15.55 -5.06
CA GLY A 33 20.26 15.98 -3.68
C GLY A 33 19.82 17.41 -3.42
N SER A 34 20.14 18.32 -4.34
CA SER A 34 19.69 19.72 -4.23
C SER A 34 18.17 19.86 -4.35
N PHE A 35 17.52 19.09 -5.21
CA PHE A 35 16.06 19.07 -5.28
C PHE A 35 15.46 18.51 -3.99
N ARG A 36 16.04 17.43 -3.46
CA ARG A 36 15.62 16.87 -2.16
C ARG A 36 15.67 17.95 -1.08
N ASP A 37 16.75 18.68 -0.98
CA ASP A 37 16.94 19.71 0.05
C ASP A 37 16.00 20.92 -0.15
N MET A 38 15.48 21.12 -1.38
CA MET A 38 14.41 22.12 -1.65
C MET A 38 13.06 21.66 -1.08
N VAL A 39 12.68 20.39 -1.25
CA VAL A 39 11.34 19.89 -0.96
C VAL A 39 11.24 19.10 0.35
N MET A 40 12.36 18.68 0.93
CA MET A 40 12.43 17.91 2.16
C MET A 40 13.36 18.55 3.17
N TYR A 41 13.17 18.28 4.45
CA TYR A 41 14.16 18.52 5.49
C TYR A 41 14.54 17.23 6.20
N LYS A 42 15.79 17.15 6.62
CA LYS A 42 16.36 15.99 7.28
C LYS A 42 16.03 16.02 8.77
N VAL A 43 15.32 15.01 9.26
CA VAL A 43 14.99 14.83 10.68
C VAL A 43 16.04 13.96 11.37
N SER A 44 16.53 12.91 10.68
CA SER A 44 17.61 12.05 11.17
C SER A 44 18.43 11.53 9.99
N THR A 45 19.46 10.73 10.26
CA THR A 45 20.35 10.17 9.21
C THR A 45 19.55 9.46 8.11
N PHE A 46 18.44 8.79 8.46
CA PHE A 46 17.64 8.01 7.52
C PHE A 46 16.22 8.53 7.33
N LYS A 47 15.83 9.61 8.00
CA LYS A 47 14.46 10.13 7.96
C LYS A 47 14.40 11.54 7.38
N TRP A 48 13.65 11.66 6.28
CA TRP A 48 13.34 12.91 5.61
C TRP A 48 11.83 13.15 5.65
N VAL A 49 11.44 14.41 5.80
CA VAL A 49 10.03 14.82 5.89
C VAL A 49 9.77 15.93 4.88
N PRO A 50 8.65 15.93 4.16
CA PRO A 50 8.29 16.99 3.24
C PRO A 50 8.21 18.36 3.96
N LYS A 51 8.71 19.39 3.31
CA LYS A 51 8.49 20.78 3.73
C LYS A 51 7.06 21.21 3.45
N ASP A 52 6.53 22.18 4.17
CA ASP A 52 5.20 22.72 3.93
C ASP A 52 5.08 23.31 2.51
N THR A 53 6.15 23.86 1.99
CA THR A 53 6.26 24.42 0.63
C THR A 53 6.49 23.34 -0.46
N ALA A 54 6.68 22.09 -0.10
CA ALA A 54 7.04 21.04 -1.05
C ALA A 54 6.01 20.88 -2.18
N LYS A 55 4.72 20.93 -1.84
CA LYS A 55 3.63 20.81 -2.83
C LYS A 55 3.67 21.92 -3.87
N GLU A 56 3.88 23.15 -3.43
CA GLU A 56 3.97 24.31 -4.33
C GLU A 56 5.23 24.26 -5.19
N THR A 57 6.36 23.88 -4.61
CA THR A 57 7.64 23.71 -5.31
C THR A 57 7.53 22.65 -6.42
N VAL A 58 6.92 21.49 -6.11
CA VAL A 58 6.69 20.43 -7.08
C VAL A 58 5.72 20.88 -8.19
N PHE A 59 4.66 21.59 -7.82
CA PHE A 59 3.72 22.12 -8.81
C PHE A 59 4.41 23.06 -9.80
N LYS A 60 5.22 24.00 -9.32
CA LYS A 60 6.00 24.92 -10.16
C LYS A 60 7.00 24.18 -11.05
N ALA A 61 7.67 23.17 -10.49
CA ALA A 61 8.68 22.39 -11.23
C ALA A 61 8.09 21.57 -12.37
N LEU A 62 6.83 21.16 -12.27
CA LEU A 62 6.14 20.38 -13.30
C LEU A 62 5.48 21.22 -14.39
N GLN A 63 5.50 22.55 -14.29
CA GLN A 63 4.91 23.38 -15.34
C GLN A 63 5.72 23.29 -16.66
N PRO A 64 5.05 23.33 -17.83
CA PRO A 64 3.62 23.51 -18.07
C PRO A 64 2.82 22.18 -18.03
N ALA A 65 2.35 21.78 -16.85
CA ALA A 65 1.52 20.59 -16.70
C ALA A 65 0.03 20.94 -16.73
N ILE A 66 -0.75 20.14 -17.47
CA ILE A 66 -2.20 20.20 -17.48
C ILE A 66 -2.74 19.05 -16.63
N ARG A 67 -3.65 19.35 -15.72
CA ARG A 67 -4.28 18.37 -14.85
C ARG A 67 -5.78 18.36 -15.05
N PHE A 68 -6.30 17.18 -15.32
CA PHE A 68 -7.72 16.90 -15.33
C PHE A 68 -8.07 16.04 -14.11
N THR A 69 -9.08 16.42 -13.35
CA THR A 69 -9.60 15.58 -12.26
C THR A 69 -10.76 14.72 -12.79
N LYS A 70 -11.07 13.62 -12.08
CA LYS A 70 -12.23 12.80 -12.45
C LYS A 70 -13.54 13.61 -12.49
N LYS A 71 -13.68 14.58 -11.57
CA LYS A 71 -14.86 15.46 -11.50
C LYS A 71 -14.99 16.38 -12.71
N ASP A 72 -13.85 16.77 -13.30
CA ASP A 72 -13.85 17.68 -14.46
C ASP A 72 -14.19 16.94 -15.77
N CYS A 73 -13.98 15.62 -15.81
CA CYS A 73 -14.04 14.85 -17.05
C CYS A 73 -15.11 13.76 -17.07
N LEU A 74 -15.61 13.33 -15.92
CA LEU A 74 -16.49 12.17 -15.83
C LEU A 74 -17.66 12.49 -14.88
N ASP A 75 -18.86 12.23 -15.36
CA ASP A 75 -20.07 12.21 -14.55
C ASP A 75 -20.22 10.83 -13.91
N LEU A 76 -19.54 10.64 -12.78
CA LEU A 76 -19.56 9.39 -12.03
C LEU A 76 -20.28 9.61 -10.70
N PRO A 77 -21.03 8.61 -10.22
CA PRO A 77 -21.61 8.64 -8.89
C PRO A 77 -20.49 8.74 -7.82
N ASP A 78 -20.86 9.28 -6.67
CA ASP A 78 -19.94 9.40 -5.54
C ASP A 78 -19.42 8.03 -5.10
N MET A 79 -18.14 7.99 -4.72
CA MET A 79 -17.50 6.76 -4.25
C MET A 79 -17.94 6.46 -2.81
N VAL A 80 -18.53 5.30 -2.61
CA VAL A 80 -18.98 4.82 -1.30
C VAL A 80 -18.00 3.75 -0.79
N TYR A 81 -17.47 3.96 0.42
CA TYR A 81 -16.64 2.98 1.10
C TYR A 81 -17.46 2.20 2.12
N VAL A 82 -17.57 0.89 1.93
CA VAL A 82 -18.28 0.00 2.84
C VAL A 82 -17.29 -0.96 3.47
N LYS A 83 -17.27 -1.03 4.81
CA LYS A 83 -16.46 -1.99 5.56
C LYS A 83 -17.33 -3.19 5.93
N ARG A 84 -16.89 -4.39 5.58
CA ARG A 84 -17.48 -5.65 6.02
C ARG A 84 -16.51 -6.34 6.98
N GLU A 85 -16.92 -6.57 8.21
CA GLU A 85 -16.12 -7.26 9.22
C GLU A 85 -16.43 -8.75 9.21
N VAL A 86 -15.37 -9.56 9.26
CA VAL A 86 -15.47 -11.02 9.22
C VAL A 86 -14.64 -11.62 10.34
N GLU A 87 -15.22 -12.50 11.12
CA GLU A 87 -14.48 -13.23 12.15
C GLU A 87 -13.58 -14.32 11.52
N LEU A 88 -12.38 -14.44 12.07
CA LEU A 88 -11.50 -15.55 11.77
C LEU A 88 -12.13 -16.87 12.21
N THR A 89 -11.91 -17.93 11.44
CA THR A 89 -12.32 -19.29 11.82
C THR A 89 -11.55 -19.76 13.06
N ARG A 90 -12.03 -20.82 13.72
CA ARG A 90 -11.37 -21.39 14.90
C ARG A 90 -9.92 -21.78 14.62
N GLN A 91 -9.68 -22.35 13.44
CA GLN A 91 -8.34 -22.72 12.99
C GLN A 91 -7.45 -21.48 12.84
N GLN A 92 -7.89 -20.47 12.12
CA GLN A 92 -7.14 -19.23 11.96
C GLN A 92 -6.87 -18.54 13.30
N LYS A 93 -7.88 -18.43 14.20
CA LYS A 93 -7.74 -17.85 15.54
C LYS A 93 -6.65 -18.57 16.36
N LYS A 94 -6.56 -19.90 16.27
CA LYS A 94 -5.53 -20.70 16.95
C LYS A 94 -4.12 -20.32 16.47
N TYR A 95 -3.88 -20.36 15.16
CA TYR A 95 -2.55 -20.07 14.59
C TYR A 95 -2.17 -18.60 14.76
N TYR A 96 -3.13 -17.69 14.57
CA TYR A 96 -2.92 -16.25 14.77
C TYR A 96 -2.49 -15.96 16.21
N LYS A 97 -3.17 -16.53 17.20
CA LYS A 97 -2.83 -16.38 18.62
C LYS A 97 -1.44 -16.95 18.92
N GLN A 98 -1.13 -18.17 18.47
CA GLN A 98 0.17 -18.79 18.68
C GLN A 98 1.32 -17.93 18.13
N LEU A 99 1.17 -17.40 16.92
CA LEU A 99 2.19 -16.55 16.32
C LEU A 99 2.32 -15.22 17.07
N ARG A 100 1.20 -14.58 17.40
CA ARG A 100 1.18 -13.34 18.18
C ARG A 100 1.84 -13.50 19.54
N ASP A 101 1.48 -14.56 20.29
CA ASP A 101 2.00 -14.82 21.64
C ASP A 101 3.52 -15.10 21.57
N ARG A 102 4.00 -15.82 20.54
CA ARG A 102 5.45 -16.00 20.27
C ARG A 102 6.14 -14.65 20.03
N MET A 103 5.54 -13.77 19.25
CA MET A 103 6.08 -12.42 19.01
C MET A 103 6.19 -11.61 20.29
N VAL A 104 5.19 -11.67 21.16
CA VAL A 104 5.19 -10.97 22.46
C VAL A 104 6.28 -11.52 23.37
N MET A 105 6.47 -12.84 23.42
CA MET A 105 7.54 -13.47 24.21
C MET A 105 8.93 -13.08 23.69
N GLN A 106 9.13 -13.06 22.39
CA GLN A 106 10.38 -12.60 21.78
C GLN A 106 10.63 -11.12 22.11
N ALA A 107 9.59 -10.27 22.07
CA ALA A 107 9.70 -8.86 22.43
C ALA A 107 10.10 -8.62 23.90
N ALA A 108 9.70 -9.51 24.79
CA ALA A 108 10.00 -9.42 26.22
C ALA A 108 11.42 -9.89 26.59
N GLY A 109 12.08 -10.68 25.73
CA GLY A 109 13.36 -11.30 26.00
C GLY A 109 14.53 -10.85 25.10
N GLU A 110 14.26 -10.27 23.94
CA GLU A 110 15.27 -9.90 22.95
C GLU A 110 14.90 -8.58 22.24
N GLU A 111 15.92 -7.88 21.76
CA GLU A 111 15.75 -6.70 20.92
C GLU A 111 15.13 -7.12 19.57
N ILE A 112 13.82 -6.89 19.39
CA ILE A 112 13.16 -7.17 18.12
C ILE A 112 13.64 -6.15 17.09
N THR A 113 14.37 -6.62 16.10
CA THR A 113 14.69 -5.78 14.94
C THR A 113 13.42 -5.44 14.17
N ALA A 114 13.37 -4.25 13.58
CA ALA A 114 12.23 -3.81 12.75
C ALA A 114 11.93 -4.80 11.60
N VAL A 115 12.95 -5.49 11.09
CA VAL A 115 12.83 -6.52 10.05
C VAL A 115 12.04 -7.72 10.56
N ASN A 116 12.38 -8.25 11.73
CA ASN A 116 11.67 -9.40 12.32
C ASN A 116 10.21 -9.05 12.64
N ALA A 117 9.95 -7.83 13.13
CA ALA A 117 8.59 -7.36 13.39
C ALA A 117 7.76 -7.28 12.09
N ALA A 118 8.34 -6.77 11.01
CA ALA A 118 7.67 -6.67 9.71
C ALA A 118 7.36 -8.04 9.11
N VAL A 119 8.29 -8.99 9.17
CA VAL A 119 8.09 -10.37 8.71
C VAL A 119 6.95 -11.04 9.48
N ASN A 120 6.94 -10.92 10.79
CA ASN A 120 5.91 -11.51 11.65
C ASN A 120 4.54 -10.88 11.40
N MET A 121 4.46 -9.55 11.23
CA MET A 121 3.22 -8.86 10.87
C MET A 121 2.68 -9.36 9.54
N ASN A 122 3.56 -9.55 8.55
CA ASN A 122 3.17 -10.10 7.24
C ASN A 122 2.62 -11.53 7.37
N LYS A 123 3.23 -12.39 8.20
CA LYS A 123 2.69 -13.74 8.48
C LYS A 123 1.31 -13.70 9.16
N LEU A 124 1.05 -12.76 10.07
CA LEU A 124 -0.29 -12.58 10.66
C LEU A 124 -1.33 -12.16 9.60
N LEU A 125 -0.95 -11.27 8.67
CA LEU A 125 -1.80 -10.89 7.53
C LEU A 125 -2.08 -12.08 6.61
N GLN A 126 -1.09 -12.92 6.35
CA GLN A 126 -1.22 -14.15 5.57
C GLN A 126 -2.24 -15.12 6.21
N ILE A 127 -2.10 -15.42 7.50
CA ILE A 127 -3.05 -16.28 8.26
C ILE A 127 -4.47 -15.72 8.15
N SER A 128 -4.64 -14.42 8.34
CA SER A 128 -5.96 -13.78 8.23
C SER A 128 -6.51 -13.78 6.82
N SER A 129 -5.64 -13.87 5.80
CA SER A 129 -6.03 -13.94 4.37
C SER A 129 -6.36 -15.36 3.88
N GLY A 130 -6.04 -16.39 4.66
CA GLY A 130 -6.42 -17.76 4.35
C GLY A 130 -5.30 -18.73 4.08
N ALA A 131 -4.04 -18.28 4.01
CA ALA A 131 -2.90 -19.19 3.91
C ALA A 131 -1.64 -18.50 4.44
N VAL A 132 -0.68 -19.27 4.95
CA VAL A 132 0.65 -18.76 5.35
C VAL A 132 1.73 -19.56 4.63
N TYR A 133 2.69 -18.83 4.06
CA TYR A 133 3.85 -19.46 3.42
C TYR A 133 4.82 -19.98 4.47
N THR A 134 5.24 -21.24 4.30
CA THR A 134 6.30 -21.86 5.07
C THR A 134 7.67 -21.43 4.55
N ASP A 135 8.71 -21.68 5.32
CA ASP A 135 10.09 -21.34 4.90
C ASP A 135 10.57 -22.23 3.72
N GLY A 136 9.90 -23.38 3.48
CA GLY A 136 10.12 -24.25 2.32
C GLY A 136 9.42 -23.80 1.04
N GLY A 137 8.64 -22.70 1.08
CA GLY A 137 7.92 -22.18 -0.09
C GLY A 137 6.51 -22.75 -0.27
N ASP A 138 6.14 -23.78 0.49
CA ASP A 138 4.78 -24.31 0.51
C ASP A 138 3.83 -23.38 1.25
N ALA A 139 2.53 -23.51 0.98
CA ALA A 139 1.50 -22.76 1.68
C ALA A 139 0.66 -23.68 2.56
N LEU A 140 0.53 -23.31 3.84
CA LEU A 140 -0.45 -23.92 4.75
C LEU A 140 -1.76 -23.16 4.61
N GLU A 141 -2.79 -23.83 4.12
CA GLU A 141 -4.14 -23.28 3.93
C GLU A 141 -4.99 -23.36 5.19
N PHE A 142 -5.86 -22.37 5.35
CA PHE A 142 -6.84 -22.30 6.42
C PHE A 142 -8.26 -22.29 5.88
N ASP A 143 -9.20 -22.81 6.66
CA ASP A 143 -10.62 -22.64 6.39
C ASP A 143 -11.00 -21.15 6.42
N ILE A 144 -11.49 -20.64 5.28
CA ILE A 144 -11.90 -19.24 5.10
C ILE A 144 -13.41 -19.07 4.90
N LYS A 145 -14.21 -20.07 5.26
CA LYS A 145 -15.66 -20.10 4.97
C LYS A 145 -16.40 -18.82 5.37
N HIS A 146 -16.06 -18.19 6.49
CA HIS A 146 -16.70 -16.96 6.93
C HIS A 146 -16.43 -15.81 5.96
N ARG A 147 -15.17 -15.66 5.52
CA ARG A 147 -14.77 -14.64 4.55
C ARG A 147 -15.36 -14.91 3.16
N TYR A 148 -15.33 -16.17 2.75
CA TYR A 148 -15.89 -16.60 1.47
C TYR A 148 -17.39 -16.30 1.40
N LYS A 149 -18.14 -16.56 2.48
CA LYS A 149 -19.56 -16.26 2.57
C LYS A 149 -19.83 -14.76 2.35
N VAL A 150 -19.14 -13.89 3.09
CA VAL A 150 -19.31 -12.42 2.94
C VAL A 150 -18.87 -11.93 1.56
N LEU A 151 -17.80 -12.47 1.00
CA LEU A 151 -17.39 -12.14 -0.36
C LEU A 151 -18.47 -12.50 -1.38
N ARG A 152 -19.07 -13.69 -1.23
CA ARG A 152 -20.16 -14.15 -2.10
C ARG A 152 -21.38 -13.24 -1.99
N GLU A 153 -21.77 -12.87 -0.76
CA GLU A 153 -22.85 -11.91 -0.53
C GLU A 153 -22.59 -10.60 -1.27
N VAL A 154 -21.39 -10.04 -1.18
CA VAL A 154 -21.00 -8.80 -1.89
C VAL A 154 -21.07 -8.96 -3.41
N ILE A 155 -20.67 -10.13 -3.94
CA ILE A 155 -20.78 -10.41 -5.38
C ILE A 155 -22.24 -10.52 -5.80
N ASP A 156 -23.05 -11.23 -5.03
CA ASP A 156 -24.47 -11.46 -5.31
C ASP A 156 -25.31 -10.15 -5.18
N GLU A 157 -24.91 -9.23 -4.29
CA GLU A 157 -25.49 -7.88 -4.16
C GLU A 157 -25.17 -6.98 -5.38
N SER A 158 -24.13 -7.29 -6.16
CA SER A 158 -23.70 -6.46 -7.28
C SER A 158 -24.39 -6.87 -8.58
N SER A 159 -24.99 -5.93 -9.26
CA SER A 159 -25.52 -6.13 -10.62
C SER A 159 -24.45 -6.00 -11.72
N GLN A 160 -23.23 -5.62 -11.36
CA GLN A 160 -22.12 -5.33 -12.28
C GLN A 160 -20.93 -6.25 -12.00
N LYS A 161 -19.93 -6.19 -12.87
CA LYS A 161 -18.67 -6.92 -12.69
C LYS A 161 -17.95 -6.44 -11.44
N VAL A 162 -17.50 -7.37 -10.61
CA VAL A 162 -16.76 -7.11 -9.37
C VAL A 162 -15.28 -7.32 -9.61
N LEU A 163 -14.47 -6.33 -9.23
CA LEU A 163 -13.00 -6.43 -9.25
C LEU A 163 -12.50 -6.68 -7.83
N ILE A 164 -11.81 -7.80 -7.61
CA ILE A 164 -11.33 -8.22 -6.30
C ILE A 164 -9.82 -8.07 -6.23
N PHE A 165 -9.34 -7.22 -5.31
CA PHE A 165 -7.92 -7.08 -5.01
C PHE A 165 -7.55 -7.91 -3.78
N VAL A 166 -6.53 -8.74 -3.89
CA VAL A 166 -6.03 -9.57 -2.80
C VAL A 166 -4.53 -9.33 -2.59
N PRO A 167 -4.04 -9.33 -1.33
CA PRO A 167 -2.64 -9.00 -1.05
C PRO A 167 -1.66 -10.14 -1.33
N PHE A 168 -2.15 -11.38 -1.46
CA PHE A 168 -1.30 -12.56 -1.60
C PHE A 168 -1.71 -13.43 -2.79
N LYS A 169 -0.72 -13.90 -3.55
CA LYS A 169 -0.93 -14.76 -4.73
C LYS A 169 -1.72 -16.03 -4.40
N HIS A 170 -1.45 -16.66 -3.25
CA HIS A 170 -2.15 -17.90 -2.86
C HIS A 170 -3.65 -17.66 -2.60
N THR A 171 -4.03 -16.47 -2.13
CA THR A 171 -5.45 -16.10 -1.95
C THR A 171 -6.21 -16.11 -3.27
N ILE A 172 -5.55 -15.80 -4.40
CA ILE A 172 -6.17 -15.90 -5.74
C ILE A 172 -6.54 -17.36 -5.99
N ASN A 173 -5.62 -18.29 -5.75
CA ASN A 173 -5.85 -19.71 -6.00
C ASN A 173 -6.98 -20.29 -5.12
N ILE A 174 -7.14 -19.81 -3.88
CA ILE A 174 -8.22 -20.23 -2.99
C ILE A 174 -9.59 -19.71 -3.45
N LEU A 175 -9.62 -18.55 -4.12
CA LEU A 175 -10.85 -17.90 -4.55
C LEU A 175 -11.26 -18.26 -5.99
N SER A 176 -10.37 -18.87 -6.77
CA SER A 176 -10.62 -19.33 -8.14
C SER A 176 -11.31 -20.69 -8.14
#